data_67e785ae48817777ed454bef762adde9
#
_entry.id   67e785ae48817777ed454bef762adde9
#
_cell.length_a   1.000
_cell.length_b   1.000
_cell.length_c   1.000
_cell.angle_alpha   90.00
_cell.angle_beta   90.00
_cell.angle_gamma   90.00
#
_symmetry.space_group_name_H-M   'P 1'
#
loop_
_entity.id
_entity.type
_entity.pdbx_description
1 polymer ?
#
loop_
_entity_poly.entity_id
_entity_poly.type
_entity_poly.pdbx_seq_one_letter_code
_entity_poly.pdbx_strand_id
1 'polypeptide(L)'
;MITLPKEWAKSIDLKKNDPLGLIPRPDGSLIITPPSRWENTSSNKVFDVTGDEDPIFLYRKMVGAYIAGFSFIEVRSKGRMPSSVRDVVSTLTQIAIGLEILEESDEHIILKDLIDPTEMKFNKSIDRMRVLVRNMLSDALQALGEGDKDLLQDVIERDRDIDRLEWLISRQSNMAQRDSVVSRKIGMPQMEITANFTVGRILERVGDHAVHIANNSIHLIEMGVTSDVVGEIKRGGNMAIGLLSSAVDSWFNRDLQLANETINKVTDLVAICREVNRMAQQHDVEESISISLIAGSIRRTGEYSTDLAELVINTMMD
;
A
#
# COMPACT_ATOMS: atom_id res chain seq x y z
N MET A 1 -13.05 -24.86 36.57
CA MET A 1 -13.40 -25.72 35.42
C MET A 1 -14.13 -24.86 34.41
N ILE A 2 -13.73 -24.89 33.13
CA ILE A 2 -14.42 -24.17 32.06
C ILE A 2 -15.08 -25.22 31.17
N THR A 3 -16.37 -25.04 30.85
CA THR A 3 -17.10 -25.93 29.94
C THR A 3 -17.14 -25.28 28.57
N LEU A 4 -16.70 -26.03 27.55
CA LEU A 4 -16.73 -25.56 26.17
C LEU A 4 -18.09 -25.84 25.53
N PRO A 5 -18.59 -24.98 24.61
CA PRO A 5 -19.81 -25.24 23.85
C PRO A 5 -19.69 -26.54 23.04
N LYS A 6 -20.65 -27.43 23.17
CA LYS A 6 -20.62 -28.76 22.51
C LYS A 6 -20.59 -28.68 20.99
N GLU A 7 -21.32 -27.74 20.41
CA GLU A 7 -21.33 -27.51 18.94
C GLU A 7 -19.98 -27.04 18.42
N TRP A 8 -19.34 -26.12 19.14
CA TRP A 8 -18.00 -25.67 18.80
C TRP A 8 -16.96 -26.78 18.88
N ALA A 9 -16.99 -27.57 19.96
CA ALA A 9 -16.09 -28.72 20.11
C ALA A 9 -16.27 -29.77 19.00
N LYS A 10 -17.51 -30.01 18.56
CA LYS A 10 -17.80 -30.87 17.41
C LYS A 10 -17.34 -30.31 16.08
N SER A 11 -17.52 -29.01 15.86
CA SER A 11 -17.12 -28.37 14.59
C SER A 11 -15.63 -28.42 14.31
N ILE A 12 -14.80 -28.61 15.33
CA ILE A 12 -13.33 -28.71 15.24
C ILE A 12 -12.81 -30.13 15.55
N ASP A 13 -13.68 -31.12 15.64
CA ASP A 13 -13.36 -32.53 16.00
C ASP A 13 -12.50 -32.65 17.27
N LEU A 14 -12.81 -31.83 18.29
CA LEU A 14 -12.06 -31.81 19.55
C LEU A 14 -12.29 -33.08 20.35
N LYS A 15 -11.23 -33.78 20.73
CA LYS A 15 -11.24 -35.00 21.52
C LYS A 15 -10.85 -34.75 22.97
N LYS A 16 -11.19 -35.71 23.82
CA LYS A 16 -10.81 -35.67 25.24
C LYS A 16 -9.30 -35.70 25.38
N ASN A 17 -8.75 -34.75 26.14
CA ASN A 17 -7.33 -34.53 26.38
C ASN A 17 -6.55 -33.86 25.23
N ASP A 18 -7.22 -33.36 24.17
CA ASP A 18 -6.56 -32.56 23.21
C ASP A 18 -6.05 -31.25 23.87
N PRO A 19 -4.81 -30.82 23.59
CA PRO A 19 -4.30 -29.54 24.11
C PRO A 19 -5.08 -28.39 23.47
N LEU A 20 -5.34 -27.35 24.25
CA LEU A 20 -5.97 -26.10 23.78
C LEU A 20 -5.09 -24.92 24.13
N GLY A 21 -4.95 -24.00 23.20
CA GLY A 21 -4.34 -22.70 23.46
C GLY A 21 -5.31 -21.80 24.20
N LEU A 22 -4.81 -21.10 25.22
CA LEU A 22 -5.56 -20.09 25.96
C LEU A 22 -4.83 -18.75 25.80
N ILE A 23 -5.53 -17.75 25.24
CA ILE A 23 -4.98 -16.43 24.94
C ILE A 23 -5.79 -15.40 25.74
N PRO A 24 -5.25 -14.85 26.84
CA PRO A 24 -5.88 -13.73 27.52
C PRO A 24 -5.77 -12.46 26.65
N ARG A 25 -6.85 -11.67 26.63
CA ARG A 25 -6.90 -10.35 26.01
C ARG A 25 -6.88 -9.25 27.06
N PRO A 26 -6.45 -8.02 26.68
CA PRO A 26 -6.47 -6.87 27.60
C PRO A 26 -7.85 -6.50 28.14
N ASP A 27 -8.91 -6.78 27.38
CA ASP A 27 -10.32 -6.58 27.78
C ASP A 27 -10.83 -7.60 28.82
N GLY A 28 -9.96 -8.52 29.28
CA GLY A 28 -10.30 -9.57 30.22
C GLY A 28 -10.95 -10.79 29.57
N SER A 29 -11.17 -10.81 28.26
CA SER A 29 -11.67 -11.98 27.54
C SER A 29 -10.59 -13.03 27.32
N LEU A 30 -11.02 -14.30 27.09
CA LEU A 30 -10.13 -15.42 26.83
C LEU A 30 -10.48 -16.08 25.50
N ILE A 31 -9.51 -16.11 24.58
CA ILE A 31 -9.65 -16.86 23.34
C ILE A 31 -9.14 -18.29 23.57
N ILE A 32 -9.94 -19.27 23.13
CA ILE A 32 -9.58 -20.69 23.15
C ILE A 32 -9.35 -21.13 21.70
N THR A 33 -8.17 -21.68 21.41
CA THR A 33 -7.75 -22.10 20.07
C THR A 33 -7.47 -23.61 20.03
N PRO A 34 -7.95 -24.35 19.00
CA PRO A 34 -7.62 -25.75 18.82
C PRO A 34 -6.17 -25.95 18.34
N PRO A 35 -5.55 -27.14 18.58
CA PRO A 35 -4.17 -27.43 18.18
C PRO A 35 -3.93 -27.33 16.67
N SER A 36 -4.92 -27.70 15.86
CA SER A 36 -4.86 -27.69 14.40
C SER A 36 -4.58 -26.31 13.78
N ARG A 37 -4.76 -25.23 14.55
CA ARG A 37 -4.42 -23.87 14.12
C ARG A 37 -3.01 -23.41 14.55
N TRP A 38 -2.25 -24.23 15.28
CA TRP A 38 -0.90 -23.85 15.72
C TRP A 38 0.18 -24.15 14.69
N GLU A 39 -0.08 -25.09 13.79
CA GLU A 39 0.93 -25.61 12.88
C GLU A 39 0.68 -25.34 11.38
N ASN A 40 -0.56 -25.06 10.95
CA ASN A 40 -0.85 -24.92 9.51
C ASN A 40 -2.09 -24.06 9.23
N THR A 41 -1.94 -22.77 9.10
CA THR A 41 -2.88 -21.94 8.34
C THR A 41 -2.39 -21.74 6.89
N SER A 42 -1.97 -22.81 6.24
CA SER A 42 -1.77 -22.77 4.79
C SER A 42 -3.13 -22.67 4.11
N SER A 43 -3.57 -21.46 3.84
CA SER A 43 -4.79 -21.21 3.09
C SER A 43 -4.49 -21.33 1.60
N ASN A 44 -5.29 -22.17 0.90
CA ASN A 44 -5.17 -22.36 -0.55
C ASN A 44 -6.31 -21.63 -1.27
N LYS A 45 -5.99 -20.93 -2.36
CA LYS A 45 -6.95 -20.35 -3.29
C LYS A 45 -6.77 -20.96 -4.67
N VAL A 46 -7.84 -21.54 -5.21
CA VAL A 46 -7.84 -22.14 -6.55
C VAL A 46 -8.61 -21.24 -7.51
N PHE A 47 -8.05 -21.08 -8.68
CA PHE A 47 -8.64 -20.42 -9.85
C PHE A 47 -8.72 -21.43 -10.99
N ASP A 48 -9.93 -21.89 -11.33
CA ASP A 48 -10.17 -22.69 -12.52
C ASP A 48 -10.32 -21.75 -13.71
N VAL A 49 -9.49 -21.96 -14.75
CA VAL A 49 -9.45 -21.13 -15.97
C VAL A 49 -9.81 -21.95 -17.20
N THR A 50 -10.46 -21.31 -18.16
CA THR A 50 -10.88 -21.90 -19.43
C THR A 50 -10.11 -21.33 -20.63
N GLY A 51 -9.40 -20.22 -20.44
CA GLY A 51 -8.66 -19.51 -21.47
C GLY A 51 -9.41 -18.34 -22.10
N ASP A 52 -10.70 -18.18 -21.78
CA ASP A 52 -11.54 -17.08 -22.26
C ASP A 52 -11.64 -15.93 -21.22
N GLU A 53 -10.94 -16.06 -20.08
CA GLU A 53 -10.94 -15.03 -19.05
C GLU A 53 -10.22 -13.77 -19.52
N ASP A 54 -10.76 -12.60 -19.12
CA ASP A 54 -10.04 -11.34 -19.21
C ASP A 54 -8.75 -11.43 -18.35
N PRO A 55 -7.55 -11.35 -18.96
CA PRO A 55 -6.28 -11.44 -18.22
C PRO A 55 -6.15 -10.38 -17.12
N ILE A 56 -6.68 -9.17 -17.34
CA ILE A 56 -6.64 -8.07 -16.37
C ILE A 56 -7.50 -8.44 -15.16
N PHE A 57 -8.67 -9.02 -15.38
CA PHE A 57 -9.54 -9.44 -14.28
C PHE A 57 -8.95 -10.64 -13.51
N LEU A 58 -8.34 -11.60 -14.20
CA LEU A 58 -7.62 -12.70 -13.56
C LEU A 58 -6.47 -12.17 -12.69
N TYR A 59 -5.65 -11.27 -13.23
CA TYR A 59 -4.58 -10.61 -12.48
C TYR A 59 -5.10 -9.97 -11.19
N ARG A 60 -6.16 -9.15 -11.28
CA ARG A 60 -6.78 -8.50 -10.10
C ARG A 60 -7.28 -9.52 -9.06
N LYS A 61 -7.88 -10.63 -9.49
CA LYS A 61 -8.30 -11.72 -8.59
C LYS A 61 -7.12 -12.37 -7.87
N MET A 62 -6.01 -12.58 -8.58
CA MET A 62 -4.80 -13.19 -8.02
C MET A 62 -4.09 -12.23 -7.06
N VAL A 63 -3.98 -10.93 -7.38
CA VAL A 63 -3.52 -9.88 -6.45
C VAL A 63 -4.39 -9.87 -5.19
N GLY A 64 -5.72 -9.91 -5.35
CA GLY A 64 -6.65 -9.99 -4.23
C GLY A 64 -6.43 -11.21 -3.34
N ALA A 65 -6.10 -12.38 -3.93
CA ALA A 65 -5.76 -13.58 -3.18
C ALA A 65 -4.43 -13.42 -2.41
N TYR A 66 -3.41 -12.84 -3.04
CA TYR A 66 -2.14 -12.52 -2.38
C TYR A 66 -2.36 -11.58 -1.18
N ILE A 67 -3.03 -10.45 -1.39
CA ILE A 67 -3.33 -9.46 -0.34
C ILE A 67 -4.20 -10.08 0.77
N ALA A 68 -5.14 -10.96 0.43
CA ALA A 68 -5.98 -11.66 1.40
C ALA A 68 -5.20 -12.63 2.31
N GLY A 69 -3.92 -12.91 2.02
CA GLY A 69 -3.06 -13.73 2.86
C GLY A 69 -3.04 -15.21 2.51
N PHE A 70 -3.52 -15.63 1.33
CA PHE A 70 -3.40 -17.02 0.92
C PHE A 70 -1.93 -17.42 0.76
N SER A 71 -1.55 -18.54 1.39
CA SER A 71 -0.18 -19.08 1.33
C SER A 71 0.10 -19.80 0.03
N PHE A 72 -0.95 -20.38 -0.59
CA PHE A 72 -0.90 -21.02 -1.89
C PHE A 72 -1.96 -20.43 -2.80
N ILE A 73 -1.57 -20.17 -4.03
CA ILE A 73 -2.48 -19.77 -5.11
C ILE A 73 -2.30 -20.76 -6.24
N GLU A 74 -3.34 -21.50 -6.59
CA GLU A 74 -3.31 -22.50 -7.64
C GLU A 74 -4.19 -22.05 -8.81
N VAL A 75 -3.64 -22.13 -10.01
CA VAL A 75 -4.37 -21.90 -11.25
C VAL A 75 -4.48 -23.25 -11.99
N ARG A 76 -5.69 -23.67 -12.32
CA ARG A 76 -5.98 -24.94 -13.02
C ARG A 76 -6.65 -24.70 -14.36
N SER A 77 -6.25 -25.47 -15.35
CA SER A 77 -6.92 -25.54 -16.66
C SER A 77 -7.37 -26.96 -16.96
N LYS A 78 -8.47 -27.13 -17.71
CA LYS A 78 -8.93 -28.44 -18.18
C LYS A 78 -8.11 -29.02 -19.34
N GLY A 79 -7.13 -28.30 -19.81
CA GLY A 79 -6.22 -28.66 -20.89
C GLY A 79 -4.95 -27.84 -20.78
N ARG A 80 -4.25 -27.63 -21.89
CA ARG A 80 -3.02 -26.87 -21.89
C ARG A 80 -3.24 -25.45 -21.38
N MET A 81 -2.46 -25.05 -20.38
CA MET A 81 -2.51 -23.73 -19.76
C MET A 81 -2.33 -22.63 -20.82
N PRO A 82 -3.27 -21.69 -20.95
CA PRO A 82 -3.17 -20.58 -21.91
C PRO A 82 -1.95 -19.71 -21.65
N SER A 83 -1.32 -19.20 -22.72
CA SER A 83 -0.16 -18.29 -22.59
C SER A 83 -0.51 -17.01 -21.83
N SER A 84 -1.69 -16.44 -22.06
CA SER A 84 -2.17 -15.25 -21.34
C SER A 84 -2.25 -15.45 -19.82
N VAL A 85 -2.58 -16.67 -19.37
CA VAL A 85 -2.59 -17.01 -17.94
C VAL A 85 -1.17 -17.13 -17.41
N ARG A 86 -0.24 -17.72 -18.17
CA ARG A 86 1.18 -17.78 -17.79
C ARG A 86 1.79 -16.39 -17.66
N ASP A 87 1.45 -15.47 -18.56
CA ASP A 87 1.89 -14.08 -18.53
C ASP A 87 1.36 -13.36 -17.28
N VAL A 88 0.10 -13.59 -16.91
CA VAL A 88 -0.50 -13.06 -15.67
C VAL A 88 0.24 -13.59 -14.44
N VAL A 89 0.51 -14.89 -14.38
CA VAL A 89 1.25 -15.52 -13.26
C VAL A 89 2.66 -14.94 -13.16
N SER A 90 3.38 -14.87 -14.29
CA SER A 90 4.74 -14.31 -14.36
C SER A 90 4.77 -12.85 -13.89
N THR A 91 3.82 -12.03 -14.34
CA THR A 91 3.71 -10.63 -13.91
C THR A 91 3.47 -10.53 -12.40
N LEU A 92 2.57 -11.35 -11.86
CA LEU A 92 2.28 -11.34 -10.43
C LEU A 92 3.51 -11.72 -9.59
N THR A 93 4.25 -12.78 -9.97
CA THR A 93 5.44 -13.22 -9.21
C THR A 93 6.58 -12.22 -9.27
N GLN A 94 6.69 -11.43 -10.33
CA GLN A 94 7.67 -10.34 -10.42
C GLN A 94 7.35 -9.16 -9.50
N ILE A 95 6.06 -8.94 -9.21
CA ILE A 95 5.60 -7.78 -8.41
C ILE A 95 5.35 -8.18 -6.95
N ALA A 96 4.65 -9.29 -6.68
CA ALA A 96 4.29 -9.70 -5.33
C ALA A 96 5.51 -10.18 -4.53
N ILE A 97 5.81 -9.51 -3.42
CA ILE A 97 6.96 -9.83 -2.58
C ILE A 97 6.78 -11.22 -1.95
N GLY A 98 7.71 -12.12 -2.23
CA GLY A 98 7.77 -13.45 -1.64
C GLY A 98 6.95 -14.53 -2.35
N LEU A 99 6.16 -14.19 -3.35
CA LEU A 99 5.36 -15.13 -4.10
C LEU A 99 6.17 -15.74 -5.25
N GLU A 100 6.35 -17.07 -5.22
CA GLU A 100 7.15 -17.81 -6.22
C GLU A 100 6.36 -18.96 -6.82
N ILE A 101 6.71 -19.35 -8.06
CA ILE A 101 6.18 -20.55 -8.69
C ILE A 101 6.82 -21.77 -8.03
N LEU A 102 6.01 -22.57 -7.32
CA LEU A 102 6.44 -23.80 -6.69
C LEU A 102 6.42 -24.98 -7.67
N GLU A 103 5.37 -25.05 -8.49
CA GLU A 103 5.13 -26.11 -9.44
C GLU A 103 4.42 -25.56 -10.68
N GLU A 104 4.83 -26.05 -11.85
CA GLU A 104 4.24 -25.69 -13.13
C GLU A 104 4.12 -26.92 -14.02
N SER A 105 2.93 -27.11 -14.60
CA SER A 105 2.65 -28.16 -15.58
C SER A 105 1.81 -27.62 -16.75
N ASP A 106 1.41 -28.52 -17.64
CA ASP A 106 0.51 -28.14 -18.74
C ASP A 106 -0.90 -27.77 -18.25
N GLU A 107 -1.35 -28.29 -17.10
CA GLU A 107 -2.73 -28.14 -16.63
C GLU A 107 -2.84 -27.32 -15.32
N HIS A 108 -1.76 -27.11 -14.58
CA HIS A 108 -1.78 -26.35 -13.33
C HIS A 108 -0.47 -25.58 -13.07
N ILE A 109 -0.61 -24.47 -12.36
CA ILE A 109 0.49 -23.68 -11.82
C ILE A 109 0.19 -23.43 -10.34
N ILE A 110 1.15 -23.74 -9.47
CA ILE A 110 1.03 -23.53 -8.02
C ILE A 110 2.03 -22.45 -7.61
N LEU A 111 1.50 -21.37 -7.04
CA LEU A 111 2.28 -20.31 -6.42
C LEU A 111 2.30 -20.50 -4.92
N LYS A 112 3.45 -20.24 -4.32
CA LYS A 112 3.65 -20.28 -2.87
C LYS A 112 4.30 -19.01 -2.36
N ASP A 113 3.80 -18.49 -1.26
CA ASP A 113 4.50 -17.46 -0.49
C ASP A 113 5.63 -18.11 0.31
N LEU A 114 6.87 -17.70 0.00
CA LEU A 114 8.09 -18.21 0.62
C LEU A 114 8.57 -17.37 1.81
N ILE A 115 8.01 -16.17 1.98
CA ILE A 115 8.42 -15.26 3.06
C ILE A 115 7.44 -15.38 4.22
N ASP A 116 7.97 -15.57 5.44
CA ASP A 116 7.15 -15.36 6.64
C ASP A 116 6.83 -13.85 6.74
N PRO A 117 5.57 -13.45 6.55
CA PRO A 117 5.19 -12.04 6.55
C PRO A 117 5.49 -11.34 7.89
N THR A 118 5.81 -12.10 8.94
CA THR A 118 6.16 -11.54 10.26
C THR A 118 7.62 -11.12 10.37
N GLU A 119 8.49 -11.52 9.43
CA GLU A 119 9.90 -11.14 9.41
C GLU A 119 10.12 -9.70 8.93
N MET A 120 9.27 -9.20 8.05
CA MET A 120 9.30 -7.80 7.62
C MET A 120 8.43 -6.93 8.53
N LYS A 121 9.06 -6.10 9.34
CA LYS A 121 8.34 -5.19 10.25
C LYS A 121 7.65 -4.08 9.45
N PHE A 122 6.41 -3.73 9.81
CA PHE A 122 5.64 -2.62 9.21
C PHE A 122 6.46 -1.33 9.09
N ASN A 123 7.13 -0.94 10.19
CA ASN A 123 7.93 0.29 10.21
C ASN A 123 9.03 0.34 9.14
N LYS A 124 9.65 -0.82 8.80
CA LYS A 124 10.66 -0.87 7.74
C LYS A 124 10.03 -0.67 6.36
N SER A 125 8.88 -1.29 6.11
CA SER A 125 8.16 -1.15 4.84
C SER A 125 7.65 0.29 4.67
N ILE A 126 7.07 0.89 5.72
CA ILE A 126 6.61 2.28 5.73
C ILE A 126 7.77 3.26 5.54
N ASP A 127 8.90 3.07 6.24
CA ASP A 127 10.07 3.94 6.07
C ASP A 127 10.63 3.88 4.64
N ARG A 128 10.67 2.67 4.04
CA ARG A 128 11.06 2.52 2.64
C ARG A 128 10.09 3.22 1.68
N MET A 129 8.76 3.09 1.90
CA MET A 129 7.75 3.81 1.11
C MET A 129 7.92 5.32 1.25
N ARG A 130 8.15 5.84 2.48
CA ARG A 130 8.43 7.26 2.74
C ARG A 130 9.59 7.78 1.88
N VAL A 131 10.70 7.06 1.87
CA VAL A 131 11.90 7.45 1.11
C VAL A 131 11.60 7.45 -0.40
N LEU A 132 10.94 6.39 -0.91
CA LEU A 132 10.58 6.28 -2.32
C LEU A 132 9.65 7.41 -2.77
N VAL A 133 8.54 7.61 -2.07
CA VAL A 133 7.55 8.64 -2.40
C VAL A 133 8.14 10.04 -2.35
N ARG A 134 8.94 10.34 -1.31
CA ARG A 134 9.64 11.62 -1.20
C ARG A 134 10.57 11.86 -2.40
N ASN A 135 11.34 10.83 -2.79
CA ASN A 135 12.25 10.93 -3.93
C ASN A 135 11.48 11.09 -5.24
N MET A 136 10.39 10.32 -5.45
CA MET A 136 9.54 10.48 -6.63
C MET A 136 8.98 11.90 -6.77
N LEU A 137 8.45 12.47 -5.68
CA LEU A 137 7.98 13.86 -5.69
C LEU A 137 9.10 14.86 -5.99
N SER A 138 10.27 14.70 -5.34
CA SER A 138 11.43 15.57 -5.54
C SER A 138 11.95 15.53 -6.98
N ASP A 139 12.08 14.31 -7.52
CA ASP A 139 12.59 14.09 -8.88
C ASP A 139 11.59 14.62 -9.93
N ALA A 140 10.28 14.44 -9.73
CA ALA A 140 9.26 15.01 -10.63
C ALA A 140 9.32 16.54 -10.68
N LEU A 141 9.53 17.22 -9.53
CA LEU A 141 9.66 18.67 -9.47
C LEU A 141 11.00 19.17 -10.06
N GLN A 142 12.07 18.42 -9.84
CA GLN A 142 13.38 18.74 -10.42
C GLN A 142 13.30 18.61 -11.94
N ALA A 143 12.82 17.48 -12.43
CA ALA A 143 12.71 17.16 -13.85
C ALA A 143 11.83 18.16 -14.62
N LEU A 144 10.71 18.60 -14.03
CA LEU A 144 9.90 19.69 -14.59
C LEU A 144 10.72 20.98 -14.77
N GLY A 145 11.56 21.33 -13.80
CA GLY A 145 12.39 22.53 -13.88
C GLY A 145 13.55 22.45 -14.87
N GLU A 146 14.07 21.25 -15.12
CA GLU A 146 15.22 20.97 -15.99
C GLU A 146 14.80 20.52 -17.41
N GLY A 147 13.53 20.20 -17.62
CA GLY A 147 13.02 19.64 -18.87
C GLY A 147 13.42 18.18 -19.10
N ASP A 148 13.74 17.44 -18.02
CA ASP A 148 14.25 16.06 -18.07
C ASP A 148 13.09 15.04 -18.11
N LYS A 149 12.69 14.62 -19.32
CA LYS A 149 11.62 13.64 -19.53
C LYS A 149 12.02 12.21 -19.12
N ASP A 150 13.31 11.88 -19.20
CA ASP A 150 13.78 10.54 -18.83
C ASP A 150 13.65 10.34 -17.33
N LEU A 151 13.99 11.36 -16.54
CA LEU A 151 13.76 11.33 -15.08
C LEU A 151 12.27 11.26 -14.72
N LEU A 152 11.39 11.93 -15.47
CA LEU A 152 9.93 11.81 -15.28
C LEU A 152 9.43 10.39 -15.58
N GLN A 153 9.95 9.75 -16.63
CA GLN A 153 9.60 8.38 -16.96
C GLN A 153 10.06 7.41 -15.86
N ASP A 154 11.26 7.61 -15.31
CA ASP A 154 11.75 6.83 -14.17
C ASP A 154 10.86 6.99 -12.92
N VAL A 155 10.36 8.22 -12.64
CA VAL A 155 9.37 8.43 -11.56
C VAL A 155 8.11 7.57 -11.78
N ILE A 156 7.58 7.54 -13.01
CA ILE A 156 6.39 6.74 -13.34
C ILE A 156 6.65 5.24 -13.14
N GLU A 157 7.83 4.75 -13.50
CA GLU A 157 8.18 3.34 -13.39
C GLU A 157 8.39 2.88 -11.95
N ARG A 158 8.85 3.79 -11.06
CA ARG A 158 9.07 3.52 -9.62
C ARG A 158 7.79 3.31 -8.82
N ASP A 159 6.63 3.66 -9.37
CA ASP A 159 5.33 3.44 -8.73
C ASP A 159 5.09 1.97 -8.36
N ARG A 160 5.54 1.05 -9.21
CA ARG A 160 5.48 -0.39 -8.93
C ARG A 160 6.16 -0.80 -7.63
N ASP A 161 7.21 -0.08 -7.21
CA ASP A 161 7.91 -0.38 -5.96
C ASP A 161 7.09 0.06 -4.74
N ILE A 162 6.28 1.11 -4.88
CA ILE A 162 5.33 1.55 -3.87
C ILE A 162 4.20 0.53 -3.74
N ASP A 163 3.59 0.13 -4.84
CA ASP A 163 2.53 -0.89 -4.90
C ASP A 163 2.95 -2.18 -4.21
N ARG A 164 4.15 -2.69 -4.52
CA ARG A 164 4.70 -3.90 -3.91
C ARG A 164 4.76 -3.85 -2.39
N LEU A 165 5.17 -2.71 -1.84
CA LEU A 165 5.28 -2.49 -0.39
C LEU A 165 3.89 -2.33 0.23
N GLU A 166 2.97 -1.62 -0.43
CA GLU A 166 1.60 -1.50 0.04
C GLU A 166 0.91 -2.87 0.08
N TRP A 167 1.03 -3.69 -0.96
CA TRP A 167 0.47 -5.05 -0.99
C TRP A 167 1.02 -5.92 0.14
N LEU A 168 2.31 -5.79 0.45
CA LEU A 168 2.90 -6.51 1.58
C LEU A 168 2.30 -6.07 2.93
N ILE A 169 2.18 -4.76 3.15
CA ILE A 169 1.57 -4.18 4.36
C ILE A 169 0.11 -4.63 4.47
N SER A 170 -0.64 -4.55 3.38
CA SER A 170 -2.04 -4.98 3.28
C SER A 170 -2.18 -6.47 3.59
N ARG A 171 -1.31 -7.32 3.03
CA ARG A 171 -1.26 -8.76 3.28
C ARG A 171 -1.00 -9.06 4.76
N GLN A 172 0.03 -8.45 5.34
CA GLN A 172 0.37 -8.63 6.76
C GLN A 172 -0.79 -8.25 7.67
N SER A 173 -1.45 -7.12 7.40
CA SER A 173 -2.63 -6.67 8.14
C SER A 173 -3.79 -7.65 8.05
N ASN A 174 -4.10 -8.14 6.85
CA ASN A 174 -5.17 -9.12 6.64
C ASN A 174 -4.89 -10.45 7.33
N MET A 175 -3.65 -10.93 7.27
CA MET A 175 -3.25 -12.15 7.96
C MET A 175 -3.35 -12.00 9.49
N ALA A 176 -2.88 -10.89 10.05
CA ALA A 176 -2.97 -10.61 11.48
C ALA A 176 -4.41 -10.50 11.98
N GLN A 177 -5.34 -10.00 11.16
CA GLN A 177 -6.76 -9.92 11.51
C GLN A 177 -7.44 -11.30 11.52
N ARG A 178 -7.00 -12.21 10.67
CA ARG A 178 -7.60 -13.54 10.52
C ARG A 178 -6.98 -14.60 11.44
N ASP A 179 -5.71 -14.42 11.79
CA ASP A 179 -4.94 -15.38 12.55
C ASP A 179 -4.31 -14.76 13.78
N SER A 180 -4.79 -15.19 14.96
CA SER A 180 -4.26 -14.74 16.25
C SER A 180 -2.80 -15.17 16.50
N VAL A 181 -2.31 -16.21 15.80
CA VAL A 181 -0.90 -16.63 15.89
C VAL A 181 -0.02 -15.63 15.12
N VAL A 182 -0.43 -15.25 13.91
CA VAL A 182 0.26 -14.22 13.12
C VAL A 182 0.24 -12.88 13.85
N SER A 183 -0.90 -12.47 14.40
CA SER A 183 -1.02 -11.25 15.20
C SER A 183 -0.04 -11.22 16.37
N ARG A 184 0.11 -12.33 17.10
CA ARG A 184 1.07 -12.44 18.22
C ARG A 184 2.52 -12.41 17.75
N LYS A 185 2.84 -13.08 16.63
CA LYS A 185 4.19 -13.05 16.06
C LYS A 185 4.60 -11.63 15.64
N ILE A 186 3.67 -10.86 15.06
CA ILE A 186 3.88 -9.46 14.73
C ILE A 186 4.14 -8.63 16.00
N GLY A 187 3.50 -9.00 17.13
CA GLY A 187 3.75 -8.38 18.43
C GLY A 187 3.21 -6.95 18.56
N MET A 188 2.21 -6.57 17.74
CA MET A 188 1.56 -5.26 17.78
C MET A 188 0.08 -5.39 18.16
N PRO A 189 -0.48 -4.40 18.90
CA PRO A 189 -1.92 -4.31 19.10
C PRO A 189 -2.67 -4.21 17.76
N GLN A 190 -3.90 -4.74 17.71
CA GLN A 190 -4.72 -4.75 16.50
C GLN A 190 -4.94 -3.33 15.93
N MET A 191 -5.08 -2.35 16.79
CA MET A 191 -5.24 -0.95 16.40
C MET A 191 -3.99 -0.41 15.69
N GLU A 192 -2.78 -0.71 16.20
CA GLU A 192 -1.53 -0.32 15.55
C GLU A 192 -1.37 -1.01 14.18
N ILE A 193 -1.78 -2.28 14.03
CA ILE A 193 -1.77 -2.99 12.75
C ILE A 193 -2.68 -2.28 11.74
N THR A 194 -3.90 -1.90 12.17
CA THR A 194 -4.84 -1.17 11.30
C THR A 194 -4.33 0.21 10.94
N ALA A 195 -3.69 0.91 11.89
CA ALA A 195 -3.09 2.21 11.64
C ALA A 195 -1.91 2.12 10.66
N ASN A 196 -1.02 1.13 10.80
CA ASN A 196 0.07 0.89 9.84
C ASN A 196 -0.46 0.58 8.42
N PHE A 197 -1.55 -0.18 8.31
CA PHE A 197 -2.23 -0.39 7.03
C PHE A 197 -2.72 0.93 6.43
N THR A 198 -3.33 1.80 7.24
CA THR A 198 -3.80 3.11 6.78
C THR A 198 -2.63 4.01 6.33
N VAL A 199 -1.51 4.02 7.07
CA VAL A 199 -0.29 4.75 6.67
C VAL A 199 0.23 4.25 5.32
N GLY A 200 0.30 2.93 5.11
CA GLY A 200 0.70 2.34 3.83
C GLY A 200 -0.19 2.81 2.67
N ARG A 201 -1.52 2.80 2.87
CA ARG A 201 -2.49 3.29 1.89
C ARG A 201 -2.36 4.78 1.57
N ILE A 202 -2.08 5.60 2.59
CA ILE A 202 -1.83 7.04 2.41
C ILE A 202 -0.58 7.26 1.57
N LEU A 203 0.52 6.56 1.87
CA LEU A 203 1.77 6.70 1.13
C LEU A 203 1.65 6.23 -0.32
N GLU A 204 0.92 5.15 -0.60
CA GLU A 204 0.64 4.72 -1.98
C GLU A 204 -0.10 5.81 -2.75
N ARG A 205 -1.16 6.40 -2.18
CA ARG A 205 -1.89 7.50 -2.83
C ARG A 205 -1.02 8.72 -3.08
N VAL A 206 -0.04 9.01 -2.22
CA VAL A 206 0.93 10.08 -2.49
C VAL A 206 1.88 9.69 -3.62
N GLY A 207 2.26 8.41 -3.74
CA GLY A 207 2.97 7.86 -4.90
C GLY A 207 2.21 8.07 -6.21
N ASP A 208 0.91 7.72 -6.24
CA ASP A 208 0.01 8.00 -7.38
C ASP A 208 0.05 9.47 -7.79
N HIS A 209 0.04 10.39 -6.82
CA HIS A 209 0.13 11.82 -7.10
C HIS A 209 1.49 12.25 -7.64
N ALA A 210 2.59 11.60 -7.24
CA ALA A 210 3.90 11.83 -7.87
C ALA A 210 3.90 11.42 -9.35
N VAL A 211 3.26 10.28 -9.68
CA VAL A 211 3.05 9.84 -11.07
C VAL A 211 2.18 10.83 -11.84
N HIS A 212 1.10 11.33 -11.24
CA HIS A 212 0.26 12.37 -11.86
C HIS A 212 1.03 13.66 -12.14
N ILE A 213 1.91 14.10 -11.20
CA ILE A 213 2.78 15.25 -11.41
C ILE A 213 3.72 14.95 -12.57
N ALA A 214 4.38 13.78 -12.62
CA ALA A 214 5.32 13.41 -13.66
C ALA A 214 4.67 13.42 -15.06
N ASN A 215 3.50 12.76 -15.21
CA ASN A 215 2.78 12.72 -16.49
C ASN A 215 2.42 14.13 -17.00
N ASN A 216 1.88 14.98 -16.14
CA ASN A 216 1.51 16.36 -16.54
C ASN A 216 2.75 17.24 -16.75
N SER A 217 3.86 16.96 -16.06
CA SER A 217 5.14 17.65 -16.31
C SER A 217 5.70 17.34 -17.71
N ILE A 218 5.58 16.11 -18.20
CA ILE A 218 5.97 15.74 -19.56
C ILE A 218 5.20 16.61 -20.57
N HIS A 219 3.88 16.75 -20.41
CA HIS A 219 3.06 17.59 -21.28
C HIS A 219 3.47 19.07 -21.23
N LEU A 220 3.74 19.61 -20.04
CA LEU A 220 4.18 21.00 -19.89
C LEU A 220 5.54 21.27 -20.55
N ILE A 221 6.47 20.33 -20.44
CA ILE A 221 7.79 20.43 -21.10
C ILE A 221 7.62 20.45 -22.62
N GLU A 222 6.73 19.65 -23.19
CA GLU A 222 6.44 19.59 -24.62
C GLU A 222 5.83 20.90 -25.15
N MET A 223 5.04 21.56 -24.34
CA MET A 223 4.40 22.84 -24.68
C MET A 223 5.31 24.06 -24.43
N GLY A 224 6.41 23.92 -23.69
CA GLY A 224 7.36 25.00 -23.44
C GLY A 224 6.87 26.01 -22.39
N VAL A 225 6.24 25.53 -21.31
CA VAL A 225 5.69 26.34 -20.24
C VAL A 225 6.70 27.35 -19.63
N THR A 226 6.22 28.50 -19.17
CA THR A 226 7.06 29.58 -18.64
C THR A 226 7.69 29.23 -17.28
N SER A 227 8.89 29.81 -17.04
CA SER A 227 9.68 29.59 -15.82
C SER A 227 8.96 30.01 -14.53
N ASP A 228 8.09 31.05 -14.60
CA ASP A 228 7.42 31.59 -13.41
C ASP A 228 6.43 30.62 -12.78
N VAL A 229 5.61 29.99 -13.62
CA VAL A 229 4.67 28.95 -13.16
C VAL A 229 5.41 27.74 -12.59
N VAL A 230 6.50 27.31 -13.25
CA VAL A 230 7.34 26.21 -12.76
C VAL A 230 7.93 26.55 -11.39
N GLY A 231 8.34 27.79 -11.16
CA GLY A 231 8.83 28.30 -9.88
C GLY A 231 7.80 28.12 -8.74
N GLU A 232 6.55 28.53 -8.99
CA GLU A 232 5.47 28.39 -8.01
C GLU A 232 5.05 26.93 -7.77
N ILE A 233 5.01 26.09 -8.81
CA ILE A 233 4.80 24.64 -8.70
C ILE A 233 5.88 24.04 -7.80
N LYS A 234 7.16 24.34 -8.03
CA LYS A 234 8.28 23.86 -7.19
C LYS A 234 8.18 24.34 -5.75
N ARG A 235 7.76 25.57 -5.52
CA ARG A 235 7.53 26.11 -4.17
C ARG A 235 6.44 25.32 -3.43
N GLY A 236 5.30 25.09 -4.07
CA GLY A 236 4.21 24.30 -3.51
C GLY A 236 4.59 22.82 -3.28
N GLY A 237 5.26 22.21 -4.27
CA GLY A 237 5.72 20.83 -4.18
C GLY A 237 6.74 20.60 -3.04
N ASN A 238 7.73 21.49 -2.90
CA ASN A 238 8.69 21.41 -1.79
C ASN A 238 8.00 21.54 -0.41
N MET A 239 7.01 22.42 -0.33
CA MET A 239 6.20 22.53 0.90
C MET A 239 5.41 21.24 1.18
N ALA A 240 4.78 20.64 0.17
CA ALA A 240 4.06 19.37 0.30
C ALA A 240 4.98 18.23 0.75
N ILE A 241 6.20 18.13 0.19
CA ILE A 241 7.23 17.16 0.60
C ILE A 241 7.62 17.39 2.07
N GLY A 242 7.77 18.65 2.50
CA GLY A 242 8.04 18.99 3.91
C GLY A 242 6.94 18.57 4.85
N LEU A 243 5.67 18.80 4.48
CA LEU A 243 4.50 18.38 5.25
C LEU A 243 4.41 16.86 5.35
N LEU A 244 4.60 16.13 4.24
CA LEU A 244 4.63 14.67 4.24
C LEU A 244 5.72 14.13 5.16
N SER A 245 6.93 14.71 5.07
CA SER A 245 8.05 14.29 5.93
C SER A 245 7.72 14.50 7.41
N SER A 246 7.18 15.67 7.78
CA SER A 246 6.77 15.98 9.15
C SER A 246 5.67 15.05 9.65
N ALA A 247 4.67 14.73 8.80
CA ALA A 247 3.60 13.80 9.16
C ALA A 247 4.13 12.38 9.43
N VAL A 248 5.02 11.87 8.58
CA VAL A 248 5.62 10.54 8.78
C VAL A 248 6.59 10.54 9.97
N ASP A 249 7.36 11.60 10.17
CA ASP A 249 8.23 11.71 11.35
C ASP A 249 7.40 11.76 12.65
N SER A 250 6.25 12.45 12.67
CA SER A 250 5.34 12.44 13.81
C SER A 250 4.77 11.03 14.10
N TRP A 251 4.50 10.23 13.06
CA TRP A 251 4.10 8.83 13.18
C TRP A 251 5.16 7.97 13.87
N PHE A 252 6.41 8.03 13.39
CA PHE A 252 7.50 7.22 13.94
C PHE A 252 7.90 7.63 15.35
N ASN A 253 7.88 8.94 15.64
CA ASN A 253 8.28 9.49 16.94
C ASN A 253 7.13 9.58 17.93
N ARG A 254 5.90 9.28 17.52
CA ARG A 254 4.68 9.47 18.31
C ARG A 254 4.57 10.93 18.85
N ASP A 255 4.85 11.90 17.96
CA ASP A 255 4.94 13.31 18.31
C ASP A 255 3.62 14.04 17.96
N LEU A 256 2.77 14.24 18.97
CA LEU A 256 1.48 14.93 18.84
C LEU A 256 1.65 16.40 18.47
N GLN A 257 2.71 17.05 18.94
CA GLN A 257 2.93 18.46 18.66
C GLN A 257 3.30 18.64 17.18
N LEU A 258 4.24 17.84 16.66
CA LEU A 258 4.62 17.87 15.26
C LEU A 258 3.44 17.53 14.35
N ALA A 259 2.59 16.55 14.73
CA ALA A 259 1.37 16.23 14.01
C ALA A 259 0.44 17.44 13.92
N ASN A 260 0.14 18.11 15.04
CA ASN A 260 -0.73 19.28 15.06
C ASN A 260 -0.14 20.47 14.27
N GLU A 261 1.17 20.69 14.35
CA GLU A 261 1.84 21.74 13.55
C GLU A 261 1.74 21.44 12.05
N THR A 262 1.84 20.17 11.66
CA THR A 262 1.71 19.73 10.25
C THR A 262 0.31 20.03 9.73
N ILE A 263 -0.74 19.70 10.47
CA ILE A 263 -2.14 20.00 10.13
C ILE A 263 -2.33 21.51 9.88
N ASN A 264 -1.84 22.34 10.80
CA ASN A 264 -2.01 23.79 10.71
C ASN A 264 -1.33 24.40 9.47
N LYS A 265 -0.17 23.89 9.07
CA LYS A 265 0.62 24.40 7.92
C LYS A 265 0.01 24.06 6.56
N VAL A 266 -0.90 23.09 6.45
CA VAL A 266 -1.54 22.73 5.16
C VAL A 266 -2.30 23.90 4.55
N THR A 267 -2.84 24.80 5.38
CA THR A 267 -3.52 26.01 4.90
C THR A 267 -2.61 26.90 4.01
N ASP A 268 -1.32 26.99 4.35
CA ASP A 268 -0.36 27.76 3.56
C ASP A 268 -0.10 27.09 2.21
N LEU A 269 -0.02 25.76 2.17
CA LEU A 269 0.09 25.01 0.91
C LEU A 269 -1.12 25.26 0.00
N VAL A 270 -2.32 25.25 0.57
CA VAL A 270 -3.56 25.51 -0.19
C VAL A 270 -3.52 26.91 -0.82
N ALA A 271 -2.97 27.91 -0.12
CA ALA A 271 -2.81 29.26 -0.67
C ALA A 271 -1.84 29.28 -1.87
N ILE A 272 -0.73 28.56 -1.80
CA ILE A 272 0.21 28.41 -2.93
C ILE A 272 -0.46 27.73 -4.12
N CYS A 273 -1.17 26.63 -3.90
CA CYS A 273 -1.86 25.91 -4.98
C CYS A 273 -2.94 26.77 -5.65
N ARG A 274 -3.62 27.65 -4.90
CA ARG A 274 -4.55 28.62 -5.47
C ARG A 274 -3.85 29.64 -6.36
N GLU A 275 -2.66 30.11 -5.97
CA GLU A 275 -1.87 31.03 -6.79
C GLU A 275 -1.41 30.35 -8.09
N VAL A 276 -0.91 29.09 -8.03
CA VAL A 276 -0.60 28.30 -9.23
C VAL A 276 -1.81 28.21 -10.17
N ASN A 277 -3.01 27.90 -9.63
CA ASN A 277 -4.23 27.84 -10.42
C ASN A 277 -4.64 29.21 -11.02
N ARG A 278 -4.34 30.32 -10.34
CA ARG A 278 -4.57 31.67 -10.88
C ARG A 278 -3.61 31.96 -12.04
N MET A 279 -2.35 31.57 -11.92
CA MET A 279 -1.37 31.70 -13.00
C MET A 279 -1.76 30.84 -14.21
N ALA A 280 -2.28 29.63 -13.99
CA ALA A 280 -2.74 28.72 -15.04
C ALA A 280 -3.74 29.39 -16.00
N GLN A 281 -4.60 30.30 -15.50
CA GLN A 281 -5.59 31.02 -16.33
C GLN A 281 -4.99 31.96 -17.38
N GLN A 282 -3.68 32.23 -17.32
CA GLN A 282 -2.94 33.07 -18.27
C GLN A 282 -2.32 32.25 -19.41
N HIS A 283 -2.47 30.94 -19.38
CA HIS A 283 -1.94 29.99 -20.33
C HIS A 283 -3.02 29.42 -21.26
N ASP A 284 -2.60 28.79 -22.33
CA ASP A 284 -3.51 28.07 -23.22
C ASP A 284 -4.24 26.95 -22.49
N VAL A 285 -5.36 26.49 -23.06
CA VAL A 285 -6.28 25.54 -22.39
C VAL A 285 -5.54 24.26 -21.95
N GLU A 286 -4.71 23.68 -22.81
CA GLU A 286 -3.99 22.42 -22.52
C GLU A 286 -2.93 22.61 -21.43
N GLU A 287 -2.16 23.69 -21.50
CA GLU A 287 -1.22 24.07 -20.44
C GLU A 287 -1.93 24.31 -19.11
N SER A 288 -3.01 25.08 -19.15
CA SER A 288 -3.83 25.40 -17.96
C SER A 288 -4.36 24.14 -17.27
N ILE A 289 -4.81 23.15 -18.04
CA ILE A 289 -5.26 21.85 -17.50
C ILE A 289 -4.09 21.14 -16.80
N SER A 290 -2.93 21.00 -17.45
CA SER A 290 -1.78 20.30 -16.88
C SER A 290 -1.24 21.01 -15.62
N ILE A 291 -1.14 22.34 -15.62
CA ILE A 291 -0.75 23.14 -14.45
C ILE A 291 -1.73 22.89 -13.29
N SER A 292 -3.04 22.91 -13.56
CA SER A 292 -4.06 22.73 -12.54
C SER A 292 -4.06 21.32 -11.97
N LEU A 293 -3.78 20.30 -12.78
CA LEU A 293 -3.66 18.90 -12.34
C LEU A 293 -2.44 18.69 -11.45
N ILE A 294 -1.30 19.34 -11.77
CA ILE A 294 -0.11 19.34 -10.91
C ILE A 294 -0.41 20.03 -9.58
N ALA A 295 -0.99 21.23 -9.61
CA ALA A 295 -1.38 21.96 -8.39
C ALA A 295 -2.36 21.15 -7.54
N GLY A 296 -3.32 20.47 -8.18
CA GLY A 296 -4.24 19.53 -7.54
C GLY A 296 -3.53 18.38 -6.84
N SER A 297 -2.56 17.76 -7.50
CA SER A 297 -1.76 16.64 -6.95
C SER A 297 -0.88 17.09 -5.78
N ILE A 298 -0.26 18.25 -5.86
CA ILE A 298 0.51 18.88 -4.77
C ILE A 298 -0.41 19.13 -3.56
N ARG A 299 -1.58 19.71 -3.79
CA ARG A 299 -2.57 19.96 -2.72
C ARG A 299 -3.02 18.67 -2.06
N ARG A 300 -3.33 17.61 -2.85
CA ARG A 300 -3.71 16.30 -2.31
C ARG A 300 -2.61 15.67 -1.46
N THR A 301 -1.34 15.82 -1.83
CA THR A 301 -0.20 15.38 -1.00
C THR A 301 -0.23 16.05 0.38
N GLY A 302 -0.54 17.35 0.45
CA GLY A 302 -0.72 18.06 1.73
C GLY A 302 -1.93 17.56 2.53
N GLU A 303 -3.06 17.33 1.87
CA GLU A 303 -4.28 16.77 2.51
C GLU A 303 -4.00 15.37 3.08
N TYR A 304 -3.30 14.49 2.37
CA TYR A 304 -2.88 13.18 2.88
C TYR A 304 -1.88 13.28 4.03
N SER A 305 -1.05 14.32 4.05
CA SER A 305 -0.17 14.60 5.20
C SER A 305 -0.99 14.98 6.45
N THR A 306 -2.12 15.69 6.26
CA THR A 306 -3.09 15.95 7.34
C THR A 306 -3.74 14.66 7.83
N ASP A 307 -4.24 13.81 6.91
CA ASP A 307 -4.87 12.53 7.26
C ASP A 307 -3.91 11.65 8.09
N LEU A 308 -2.62 11.63 7.73
CA LEU A 308 -1.59 10.89 8.46
C LEU A 308 -1.33 11.51 9.84
N ALA A 309 -1.23 12.84 9.94
CA ALA A 309 -1.02 13.54 11.21
C ALA A 309 -2.23 13.37 12.16
N GLU A 310 -3.46 13.40 11.64
CA GLU A 310 -4.68 13.09 12.41
C GLU A 310 -4.68 11.63 12.91
N LEU A 311 -4.21 10.69 12.08
CA LEU A 311 -4.06 9.30 12.49
C LEU A 311 -3.09 9.15 13.68
N VAL A 312 -1.98 9.92 13.72
CA VAL A 312 -1.07 9.98 14.87
C VAL A 312 -1.81 10.41 16.12
N ILE A 313 -2.57 11.51 16.04
CA ILE A 313 -3.35 12.02 17.18
C ILE A 313 -4.34 10.95 17.67
N ASN A 314 -5.10 10.37 16.75
CA ASN A 314 -6.13 9.39 17.08
C ASN A 314 -5.58 8.12 17.74
N THR A 315 -4.41 7.64 17.28
CA THR A 315 -3.78 6.42 17.84
C THR A 315 -3.10 6.63 19.18
N MET A 316 -2.92 7.88 19.61
CA MET A 316 -2.26 8.22 20.87
C MET A 316 -3.24 8.69 21.97
N MET A 317 -4.54 8.69 21.71
CA MET A 317 -5.56 9.06 22.69
C MET A 317 -6.03 7.90 23.58
N ASP A 318 -5.49 6.70 23.42
CA ASP A 318 -5.80 5.51 24.23
C ASP A 318 -4.96 5.40 25.49
#